data_fb11aa1fb476263b56212b7c3b74033b
#
_entry.id   fb11aa1fb476263b56212b7c3b74033b
#
_cell.length_a   1.000
_cell.length_b   1.000
_cell.length_c   1.000
_cell.angle_alpha   90.00
_cell.angle_beta   90.00
_cell.angle_gamma   90.00
#
_symmetry.space_group_name_H-M   'P 1'
#
loop_
_entity.id
_entity.type
_entity.pdbx_description
1 polymer ?
#
loop_
_entity_poly.entity_id
_entity_poly.type
_entity_poly.pdbx_seq_one_letter_code
_entity_poly.pdbx_strand_id
1 'polypeptide(L)'
;MSPGDSRWHARIRGGGHPRERRSCEAMTHREIVKLVFDGERPPYVPWSFGFTVPAREKLLGHFGDVDLEEALDNHILTLGDDVGFFEEIGPDLVRDGFGVVWDRSIDKDIGNVQGCVLPEPTLAGYSFPNPVSPRFFENVEPLIARYPRRFRVYALGFSLYERAWTLRGMENLMVDFIEHPEFVRDLLEAIAEWNIAQVEEALKYDIDCAYFGDDWGQQRGLQMGPGLWREFIRPAAERMYRVVREAGRYLMIHSCGDVDELFDDLIEMGLNCFNPFQPEVMDVAALIRKYRGRLAFFGGLSTQKTLPYGSPAEVREEAEHLISLGGEGGYILSPAHGVPGDVPLENMLAFIDVAQAQPGYRERRR
;
A
#
# COMPACT_ATOMS: atom_id res chain seq x y z
N MET A 1 -13.94 8.95 39.89
CA MET A 1 -14.90 9.55 38.96
C MET A 1 -14.38 10.91 38.55
N SER A 2 -13.81 11.04 37.37
CA SER A 2 -13.47 12.30 36.72
C SER A 2 -13.84 12.15 35.24
N PRO A 3 -14.52 13.14 34.63
CA PRO A 3 -15.08 13.00 33.29
C PRO A 3 -13.98 13.19 32.24
N GLY A 4 -13.96 12.26 31.28
CA GLY A 4 -13.07 12.27 30.14
C GLY A 4 -13.34 13.42 29.18
N ASP A 5 -12.29 13.94 28.66
CA ASP A 5 -12.21 15.13 27.80
C ASP A 5 -12.71 14.81 26.37
N SER A 6 -13.96 15.13 26.11
CA SER A 6 -14.65 14.94 24.83
C SER A 6 -14.39 16.12 23.87
N ARG A 7 -13.15 16.32 23.43
CA ARG A 7 -12.83 17.46 22.54
C ARG A 7 -12.74 17.13 21.02
N TRP A 8 -13.17 15.98 20.62
CA TRP A 8 -13.09 15.57 19.20
C TRP A 8 -14.39 15.80 18.38
N HIS A 9 -15.53 16.15 19.03
CA HIS A 9 -16.79 16.37 18.32
C HIS A 9 -17.15 17.83 18.02
N ALA A 10 -16.24 18.79 18.21
CA ALA A 10 -16.55 20.22 18.12
C ALA A 10 -15.97 20.95 16.90
N ARG A 11 -15.62 20.27 15.81
CA ARG A 11 -15.19 20.95 14.55
C ARG A 11 -16.17 20.86 13.38
N ILE A 12 -17.40 20.43 13.63
CA ILE A 12 -18.47 20.51 12.62
C ILE A 12 -19.51 21.49 13.14
N ARG A 13 -19.27 22.78 13.05
CA ARG A 13 -20.22 23.88 12.85
C ARG A 13 -19.50 25.23 13.02
N GLY A 14 -19.46 26.00 11.97
CA GLY A 14 -19.32 27.43 12.08
C GLY A 14 -18.28 28.09 11.18
N GLY A 15 -18.75 28.81 10.18
CA GLY A 15 -18.00 29.85 9.50
C GLY A 15 -17.67 29.56 8.05
N GLY A 16 -18.65 29.65 7.15
CA GLY A 16 -18.41 29.81 5.72
C GLY A 16 -17.71 31.14 5.47
N HIS A 17 -16.36 31.13 5.44
CA HIS A 17 -15.66 32.16 4.71
C HIS A 17 -15.76 31.79 3.21
N PRO A 18 -16.12 32.76 2.34
CA PRO A 18 -16.01 32.53 0.89
C PRO A 18 -14.51 32.29 0.60
N ARG A 19 -14.16 31.01 0.29
CA ARG A 19 -12.85 30.70 -0.29
C ARG A 19 -12.77 31.52 -1.58
N GLU A 20 -11.92 32.54 -1.59
CA GLU A 20 -11.52 33.25 -2.80
C GLU A 20 -11.26 32.22 -3.90
N ARG A 21 -11.85 32.43 -5.08
CA ARG A 21 -11.56 31.65 -6.27
C ARG A 21 -10.06 31.80 -6.52
N ARG A 22 -9.27 30.78 -6.10
CA ARG A 22 -7.89 30.68 -6.51
C ARG A 22 -7.89 30.72 -8.04
N SER A 23 -7.05 31.56 -8.60
CA SER A 23 -6.77 31.60 -10.03
C SER A 23 -6.62 30.15 -10.55
N CYS A 24 -7.10 29.89 -11.76
CA CYS A 24 -7.27 28.58 -12.39
C CYS A 24 -5.91 27.90 -12.68
N GLU A 25 -5.06 27.71 -11.68
CA GLU A 25 -3.94 26.77 -11.75
C GLU A 25 -4.53 25.38 -11.57
N ALA A 26 -4.29 24.49 -12.53
CA ALA A 26 -4.76 23.11 -12.46
C ALA A 26 -4.19 22.43 -11.20
N MET A 27 -5.05 21.85 -10.35
CA MET A 27 -4.62 21.08 -9.18
C MET A 27 -3.57 20.06 -9.56
N THR A 28 -2.58 19.85 -8.71
CA THR A 28 -1.57 18.82 -8.88
C THR A 28 -2.15 17.44 -8.58
N HIS A 29 -1.51 16.38 -9.05
CA HIS A 29 -1.84 15.00 -8.68
C HIS A 29 -1.82 14.82 -7.15
N ARG A 30 -0.84 15.44 -6.47
CA ARG A 30 -0.72 15.49 -5.02
C ARG A 30 -1.98 16.03 -4.35
N GLU A 31 -2.52 17.14 -4.84
CA GLU A 31 -3.74 17.75 -4.30
C GLU A 31 -4.98 16.90 -4.57
N ILE A 32 -5.07 16.26 -5.75
CA ILE A 32 -6.20 15.39 -6.11
C ILE A 32 -6.24 14.14 -5.22
N VAL A 33 -5.09 13.50 -4.97
CA VAL A 33 -5.02 12.35 -4.07
C VAL A 33 -5.36 12.76 -2.64
N LYS A 34 -4.93 13.95 -2.18
CA LYS A 34 -5.30 14.47 -0.85
C LYS A 34 -6.80 14.63 -0.69
N LEU A 35 -7.53 15.10 -1.70
CA LEU A 35 -8.99 15.15 -1.64
C LEU A 35 -9.59 13.76 -1.35
N VAL A 36 -9.06 12.71 -2.00
CA VAL A 36 -9.55 11.34 -1.77
C VAL A 36 -9.30 10.88 -0.34
N PHE A 37 -8.11 11.16 0.20
CA PHE A 37 -7.74 10.79 1.57
C PHE A 37 -8.51 11.59 2.63
N ASP A 38 -8.89 12.83 2.30
CA ASP A 38 -9.73 13.71 3.15
C ASP A 38 -11.23 13.37 3.05
N GLY A 39 -11.60 12.36 2.25
CA GLY A 39 -13.01 11.98 2.01
C GLY A 39 -13.77 12.98 1.13
N GLU A 40 -13.06 13.87 0.45
CA GLU A 40 -13.64 14.86 -0.48
C GLU A 40 -13.74 14.29 -1.90
N ARG A 41 -14.65 14.87 -2.70
CA ARG A 41 -14.83 14.49 -4.11
C ARG A 41 -13.73 15.10 -4.98
N PRO A 42 -12.92 14.28 -5.69
CA PRO A 42 -11.95 14.79 -6.64
C PRO A 42 -12.63 15.18 -7.98
N PRO A 43 -11.99 16.02 -8.82
CA PRO A 43 -12.52 16.40 -10.14
C PRO A 43 -12.56 15.25 -11.14
N TYR A 44 -11.78 14.23 -10.93
CA TYR A 44 -11.76 12.93 -11.62
C TYR A 44 -11.15 11.90 -10.65
N VAL A 45 -11.36 10.62 -10.89
CA VAL A 45 -10.78 9.54 -10.07
C VAL A 45 -9.28 9.46 -10.33
N PRO A 46 -8.40 9.71 -9.35
CA PRO A 46 -6.97 9.55 -9.54
C PRO A 46 -6.61 8.07 -9.73
N TRP A 47 -5.44 7.82 -10.31
CA TRP A 47 -4.93 6.48 -10.55
C TRP A 47 -3.44 6.35 -10.25
N SER A 48 -3.02 5.10 -10.04
CA SER A 48 -1.62 4.73 -10.05
C SER A 48 -1.51 3.26 -10.47
N PHE A 49 -0.63 2.99 -11.43
CA PHE A 49 -0.42 1.65 -11.97
C PHE A 49 0.89 1.08 -11.43
N GLY A 50 0.85 -0.18 -10.98
CA GLY A 50 2.01 -0.98 -10.63
C GLY A 50 2.15 -2.16 -11.59
N PHE A 51 3.38 -2.49 -11.98
CA PHE A 51 3.71 -3.57 -12.90
C PHE A 51 4.89 -4.38 -12.40
N THR A 52 4.80 -5.71 -12.52
CA THR A 52 5.96 -6.59 -12.35
C THR A 52 7.01 -6.31 -13.42
N VAL A 53 8.25 -6.76 -13.21
CA VAL A 53 9.33 -6.55 -14.19
C VAL A 53 8.94 -7.04 -15.60
N PRO A 54 8.39 -8.27 -15.79
CA PRO A 54 7.99 -8.74 -17.13
C PRO A 54 6.87 -7.90 -17.77
N ALA A 55 5.89 -7.41 -17.00
CA ALA A 55 4.82 -6.57 -17.52
C ALA A 55 5.35 -5.18 -17.93
N ARG A 56 6.26 -4.61 -17.11
CA ARG A 56 6.94 -3.36 -17.40
C ARG A 56 7.76 -3.42 -18.69
N GLU A 57 8.46 -4.53 -18.94
CA GLU A 57 9.23 -4.75 -20.17
C GLU A 57 8.33 -4.74 -21.42
N LYS A 58 7.12 -5.34 -21.34
CA LYS A 58 6.13 -5.27 -22.43
C LYS A 58 5.69 -3.84 -22.74
N LEU A 59 5.43 -3.04 -21.70
CA LEU A 59 5.06 -1.62 -21.88
C LEU A 59 6.21 -0.79 -22.46
N LEU A 60 7.44 -0.98 -21.99
CA LEU A 60 8.61 -0.31 -22.55
C LEU A 60 8.85 -0.72 -24.01
N GLY A 61 8.61 -1.99 -24.37
CA GLY A 61 8.64 -2.44 -25.76
C GLY A 61 7.63 -1.72 -26.65
N HIS A 62 6.48 -1.31 -26.08
CA HIS A 62 5.44 -0.56 -26.80
C HIS A 62 5.71 0.95 -26.86
N PHE A 63 6.03 1.56 -25.72
CA PHE A 63 6.22 3.01 -25.62
C PHE A 63 7.61 3.47 -26.11
N GLY A 64 8.59 2.56 -26.19
CA GLY A 64 9.96 2.87 -26.53
C GLY A 64 10.77 3.41 -25.34
N ASP A 65 11.82 4.15 -25.65
CA ASP A 65 12.71 4.76 -24.64
C ASP A 65 12.08 6.03 -24.03
N VAL A 66 11.09 5.80 -23.16
CA VAL A 66 10.36 6.86 -22.43
C VAL A 66 10.47 6.65 -20.93
N ASP A 67 10.27 7.73 -20.18
CA ASP A 67 9.97 7.61 -18.76
C ASP A 67 8.55 7.02 -18.60
N LEU A 68 8.48 5.74 -18.23
CA LEU A 68 7.21 5.02 -18.10
C LEU A 68 6.32 5.67 -17.03
N GLU A 69 6.90 6.17 -15.96
CA GLU A 69 6.16 6.87 -14.91
C GLU A 69 5.48 8.15 -15.44
N GLU A 70 6.14 8.88 -16.32
CA GLU A 70 5.55 10.05 -16.99
C GLU A 70 4.51 9.65 -18.03
N ALA A 71 4.75 8.57 -18.79
CA ALA A 71 3.78 8.07 -19.79
C ALA A 71 2.49 7.58 -19.15
N LEU A 72 2.57 6.92 -18.00
CA LEU A 72 1.43 6.45 -17.22
C LEU A 72 0.72 7.57 -16.46
N ASP A 73 1.40 8.69 -16.22
CA ASP A 73 0.95 9.83 -15.44
C ASP A 73 0.41 9.41 -14.06
N ASN A 74 1.15 8.51 -13.39
CA ASN A 74 0.81 8.02 -12.06
C ASN A 74 0.66 9.18 -11.06
N HIS A 75 -0.38 9.15 -10.24
CA HIS A 75 -0.67 10.20 -9.25
C HIS A 75 0.13 10.02 -7.96
N ILE A 76 0.55 8.78 -7.68
CA ILE A 76 1.31 8.40 -6.50
C ILE A 76 2.77 8.19 -6.90
N LEU A 77 3.67 8.71 -6.09
CA LEU A 77 5.10 8.44 -6.11
C LEU A 77 5.43 7.56 -4.92
N THR A 78 5.80 6.31 -5.18
CA THR A 78 6.28 5.40 -4.15
C THR A 78 7.76 5.63 -3.90
N LEU A 79 8.10 5.80 -2.62
CA LEU A 79 9.44 5.97 -2.08
C LEU A 79 9.68 4.81 -1.11
N GLY A 80 10.92 4.43 -0.88
CA GLY A 80 11.24 3.26 -0.05
C GLY A 80 11.18 1.94 -0.83
N ASP A 81 11.24 0.85 -0.11
CA ASP A 81 11.33 -0.51 -0.66
C ASP A 81 10.44 -1.49 0.09
N ASP A 82 9.92 -2.51 -0.61
CA ASP A 82 9.05 -3.52 -0.01
C ASP A 82 9.80 -4.44 0.97
N VAL A 83 10.99 -4.91 0.61
CA VAL A 83 11.76 -5.88 1.42
C VAL A 83 13.11 -5.32 1.88
N GLY A 84 13.54 -4.22 1.29
CA GLY A 84 14.84 -3.59 1.50
C GLY A 84 15.88 -4.07 0.48
N PHE A 85 17.13 -4.21 0.93
CA PHE A 85 18.25 -4.51 0.05
C PHE A 85 18.59 -5.98 0.05
N PHE A 86 18.94 -6.48 -1.13
CA PHE A 86 19.35 -7.86 -1.33
C PHE A 86 20.83 -7.97 -1.66
N GLU A 87 21.44 -9.06 -1.18
CA GLU A 87 22.75 -9.55 -1.53
C GLU A 87 22.57 -10.82 -2.38
N GLU A 88 23.19 -10.91 -3.55
CA GLU A 88 23.24 -12.14 -4.33
C GLU A 88 24.16 -13.16 -3.65
N ILE A 89 23.62 -14.35 -3.33
CA ILE A 89 24.36 -15.40 -2.62
C ILE A 89 24.49 -16.68 -3.43
N GLY A 90 23.87 -16.75 -4.61
CA GLY A 90 23.93 -17.88 -5.53
C GLY A 90 23.03 -17.68 -6.76
N PRO A 91 22.99 -18.63 -7.68
CA PRO A 91 22.06 -18.58 -8.80
C PRO A 91 20.61 -18.50 -8.29
N ASP A 92 19.89 -17.46 -8.71
CA ASP A 92 18.50 -17.19 -8.31
C ASP A 92 18.26 -17.08 -6.77
N LEU A 93 19.32 -17.02 -5.95
CA LEU A 93 19.23 -16.88 -4.49
C LEU A 93 19.75 -15.51 -4.05
N VAL A 94 18.93 -14.83 -3.27
CA VAL A 94 19.30 -13.55 -2.67
C VAL A 94 19.03 -13.56 -1.16
N ARG A 95 19.76 -12.73 -0.41
CA ARG A 95 19.57 -12.56 1.03
C ARG A 95 19.19 -11.12 1.32
N ASP A 96 18.14 -10.91 2.09
CA ASP A 96 17.78 -9.56 2.55
C ASP A 96 18.60 -9.11 3.77
N GLY A 97 18.42 -7.85 4.16
CA GLY A 97 19.13 -7.27 5.30
C GLY A 97 18.81 -7.91 6.65
N PHE A 98 17.69 -8.61 6.77
CA PHE A 98 17.29 -9.37 7.97
C PHE A 98 17.88 -10.78 8.01
N GLY A 99 18.59 -11.19 6.94
CA GLY A 99 19.20 -12.50 6.82
C GLY A 99 18.29 -13.56 6.18
N VAL A 100 17.09 -13.19 5.77
CA VAL A 100 16.16 -14.09 5.09
C VAL A 100 16.68 -14.39 3.68
N VAL A 101 16.67 -15.67 3.30
CA VAL A 101 17.05 -16.11 1.95
C VAL A 101 15.82 -16.27 1.10
N TRP A 102 15.86 -15.72 -0.12
CA TRP A 102 14.77 -15.73 -1.10
C TRP A 102 15.22 -16.45 -2.36
N ASP A 103 14.41 -17.41 -2.81
CA ASP A 103 14.60 -18.13 -4.07
C ASP A 103 13.77 -17.48 -5.16
N ARG A 104 14.44 -16.90 -6.14
CA ARG A 104 13.87 -16.22 -7.31
C ARG A 104 13.85 -17.09 -8.57
N SER A 105 14.01 -18.41 -8.42
CA SER A 105 14.01 -19.34 -9.57
C SER A 105 12.66 -19.37 -10.30
N ILE A 106 11.55 -19.20 -9.57
CA ILE A 106 10.18 -19.20 -10.09
C ILE A 106 9.62 -17.76 -10.08
N ASP A 107 9.43 -17.17 -8.91
CA ASP A 107 9.03 -15.78 -8.77
C ASP A 107 10.27 -14.88 -8.89
N LYS A 108 10.36 -14.16 -10.01
CA LYS A 108 11.52 -13.30 -10.32
C LYS A 108 11.46 -11.93 -9.64
N ASP A 109 10.32 -11.57 -9.05
CA ASP A 109 10.15 -10.27 -8.38
C ASP A 109 10.62 -10.34 -6.92
N ILE A 110 9.84 -10.95 -6.03
CA ILE A 110 10.18 -11.08 -4.61
C ILE A 110 10.91 -12.41 -4.35
N GLY A 111 10.40 -13.51 -4.86
CA GLY A 111 10.90 -14.85 -4.61
C GLY A 111 10.17 -15.56 -3.46
N ASN A 112 10.60 -16.80 -3.18
CA ASN A 112 10.06 -17.62 -2.11
C ASN A 112 11.06 -17.73 -0.96
N VAL A 113 10.62 -17.56 0.28
CA VAL A 113 11.47 -17.69 1.48
C VAL A 113 12.02 -19.09 1.61
N GLN A 114 13.34 -19.21 1.80
CA GLN A 114 14.07 -20.44 2.01
C GLN A 114 14.62 -20.52 3.42
N GLY A 115 14.27 -21.58 4.13
CA GLY A 115 14.75 -21.82 5.49
C GLY A 115 14.11 -20.94 6.55
N CYS A 116 14.84 -20.72 7.63
CA CYS A 116 14.37 -20.03 8.82
C CYS A 116 15.55 -19.34 9.51
N VAL A 117 15.44 -18.04 9.76
CA VAL A 117 16.48 -17.25 10.44
C VAL A 117 16.44 -17.51 11.95
N LEU A 118 15.23 -17.65 12.51
CA LEU A 118 14.98 -17.92 13.91
C LEU A 118 14.44 -19.35 14.08
N PRO A 119 15.30 -20.39 14.13
CA PRO A 119 14.85 -21.79 14.21
C PRO A 119 14.20 -22.10 15.58
N GLU A 120 14.57 -21.38 16.64
CA GLU A 120 14.00 -21.51 17.97
C GLU A 120 13.16 -20.27 18.34
N PRO A 121 12.14 -20.38 19.23
CA PRO A 121 11.31 -19.26 19.65
C PRO A 121 12.05 -18.31 20.60
N THR A 122 13.11 -17.68 20.13
CA THR A 122 13.94 -16.73 20.89
C THR A 122 14.62 -15.73 19.96
N LEU A 123 14.78 -14.50 20.44
CA LEU A 123 15.60 -13.46 19.80
C LEU A 123 17.07 -13.50 20.23
N ALA A 124 17.44 -14.41 21.13
CA ALA A 124 18.80 -14.50 21.64
C ALA A 124 19.81 -14.76 20.51
N GLY A 125 20.79 -13.86 20.37
CA GLY A 125 21.82 -13.95 19.33
C GLY A 125 21.42 -13.42 17.95
N TYR A 126 20.18 -12.96 17.76
CA TYR A 126 19.75 -12.27 16.55
C TYR A 126 19.93 -10.74 16.70
N SER A 127 20.35 -10.10 15.62
CA SER A 127 20.50 -8.64 15.57
C SER A 127 19.77 -8.11 14.34
N PHE A 128 18.83 -7.20 14.56
CA PHE A 128 18.14 -6.50 13.47
C PHE A 128 19.12 -5.62 12.67
N PRO A 129 18.92 -5.46 11.35
CA PRO A 129 19.70 -4.52 10.55
C PRO A 129 19.45 -3.08 11.01
N ASN A 130 20.34 -2.15 10.60
CA ASN A 130 20.17 -0.74 10.91
C ASN A 130 18.93 -0.13 10.18
N PRO A 131 17.87 0.28 10.88
CA PRO A 131 16.65 0.81 10.26
C PRO A 131 16.85 2.16 9.57
N VAL A 132 17.87 2.91 9.98
CA VAL A 132 18.18 4.26 9.43
C VAL A 132 19.41 4.24 8.53
N SER A 133 19.69 3.10 7.88
CA SER A 133 20.74 3.02 6.88
C SER A 133 20.49 4.05 5.76
N PRO A 134 21.49 4.86 5.36
CA PRO A 134 21.35 5.85 4.30
C PRO A 134 20.80 5.28 2.99
N ARG A 135 21.05 4.00 2.70
CA ARG A 135 20.56 3.31 1.50
C ARG A 135 19.04 3.34 1.36
N PHE A 136 18.29 3.33 2.47
CA PHE A 136 16.83 3.42 2.43
C PHE A 136 16.32 4.78 1.98
N PHE A 137 17.14 5.83 2.03
CA PHE A 137 16.72 7.21 1.81
C PHE A 137 17.43 7.91 0.67
N GLU A 138 18.47 7.31 0.08
CA GLU A 138 19.33 7.94 -0.95
C GLU A 138 18.57 8.41 -2.18
N ASN A 139 17.47 7.75 -2.55
CA ASN A 139 16.64 8.07 -3.70
C ASN A 139 15.43 8.96 -3.37
N VAL A 140 15.15 9.26 -2.10
CA VAL A 140 13.93 9.97 -1.69
C VAL A 140 13.91 11.39 -2.26
N GLU A 141 14.92 12.22 -1.96
CA GLU A 141 14.97 13.60 -2.47
C GLU A 141 15.11 13.67 -3.99
N PRO A 142 15.95 12.87 -4.67
CA PRO A 142 16.02 12.85 -6.11
C PRO A 142 14.69 12.53 -6.80
N LEU A 143 13.93 11.54 -6.29
CA LEU A 143 12.62 11.18 -6.83
C LEU A 143 11.58 12.27 -6.58
N ILE A 144 11.56 12.86 -5.40
CA ILE A 144 10.68 14.00 -5.08
C ILE A 144 10.96 15.17 -6.03
N ALA A 145 12.23 15.47 -6.29
CA ALA A 145 12.62 16.54 -7.20
C ALA A 145 12.23 16.25 -8.66
N ARG A 146 12.33 14.98 -9.08
CA ARG A 146 11.93 14.53 -10.42
C ARG A 146 10.44 14.59 -10.66
N TYR A 147 9.62 14.23 -9.65
CA TYR A 147 8.17 14.15 -9.74
C TYR A 147 7.45 15.05 -8.71
N PRO A 148 7.65 16.37 -8.74
CA PRO A 148 7.27 17.29 -7.66
C PRO A 148 5.75 17.41 -7.46
N ARG A 149 4.95 17.04 -8.46
CA ARG A 149 3.49 17.19 -8.45
C ARG A 149 2.73 15.96 -7.95
N ARG A 150 3.42 14.84 -7.64
CA ARG A 150 2.81 13.59 -7.21
C ARG A 150 2.63 13.52 -5.70
N PHE A 151 1.66 12.72 -5.27
CA PHE A 151 1.46 12.35 -3.87
C PHE A 151 2.53 11.36 -3.45
N ARG A 152 3.23 11.62 -2.36
CA ARG A 152 4.47 10.97 -1.95
C ARG A 152 4.23 9.98 -0.84
N VAL A 153 4.43 8.72 -1.13
CA VAL A 153 4.20 7.60 -0.23
C VAL A 153 5.53 6.94 0.09
N TYR A 154 5.91 6.91 1.37
CA TYR A 154 7.05 6.12 1.82
C TYR A 154 6.55 4.73 2.20
N ALA A 155 7.01 3.72 1.47
CA ALA A 155 6.57 2.34 1.61
C ALA A 155 7.56 1.51 2.42
N LEU A 156 7.00 0.66 3.31
CA LEU A 156 7.67 -0.42 4.02
C LEU A 156 6.85 -1.69 3.82
N GLY A 157 7.31 -2.59 2.98
CA GLY A 157 6.71 -3.92 2.82
C GLY A 157 7.25 -4.90 3.85
N PHE A 158 6.59 -6.05 3.98
CA PHE A 158 6.92 -7.05 5.00
C PHE A 158 7.07 -6.40 6.38
N SER A 159 6.11 -5.56 6.74
CA SER A 159 6.34 -4.62 7.82
C SER A 159 6.24 -5.25 9.22
N LEU A 160 5.31 -6.15 9.49
CA LEU A 160 5.11 -6.68 10.83
C LEU A 160 4.92 -8.20 10.84
N TYR A 161 3.70 -8.70 10.59
CA TYR A 161 3.40 -10.12 10.54
C TYR A 161 4.20 -10.85 9.45
N GLU A 162 4.28 -10.24 8.27
CA GLU A 162 5.07 -10.81 7.19
C GLU A 162 6.56 -10.89 7.55
N ARG A 163 7.13 -9.88 8.18
CA ARG A 163 8.50 -9.95 8.67
C ARG A 163 8.67 -11.01 9.75
N ALA A 164 7.70 -11.16 10.64
CA ALA A 164 7.74 -12.19 11.68
C ALA A 164 7.78 -13.61 11.08
N TRP A 165 6.91 -13.91 10.10
CA TRP A 165 6.91 -15.24 9.50
C TRP A 165 8.10 -15.46 8.54
N THR A 166 8.64 -14.44 7.89
CA THR A 166 9.85 -14.60 7.08
C THR A 166 11.07 -14.91 7.93
N LEU A 167 11.12 -14.41 9.16
CA LEU A 167 12.20 -14.72 10.13
C LEU A 167 12.02 -16.08 10.79
N ARG A 168 10.80 -16.40 11.24
CA ARG A 168 10.51 -17.57 12.07
C ARG A 168 10.09 -18.81 11.27
N GLY A 169 9.63 -18.64 10.03
CA GLY A 169 8.91 -19.62 9.24
C GLY A 169 7.40 -19.58 9.56
N MET A 170 6.56 -19.63 8.52
CA MET A 170 5.10 -19.48 8.64
C MET A 170 4.49 -20.52 9.60
N GLU A 171 4.81 -21.80 9.43
CA GLU A 171 4.27 -22.89 10.26
C GLU A 171 4.68 -22.73 11.72
N ASN A 172 5.96 -22.42 11.97
CA ASN A 172 6.46 -22.20 13.33
C ASN A 172 5.77 -21.02 14.00
N LEU A 173 5.63 -19.89 13.30
CA LEU A 173 4.96 -18.71 13.86
C LEU A 173 3.50 -18.99 14.21
N MET A 174 2.78 -19.76 13.38
CA MET A 174 1.40 -20.15 13.66
C MET A 174 1.28 -21.02 14.93
N VAL A 175 2.22 -21.92 15.15
CA VAL A 175 2.31 -22.72 16.40
C VAL A 175 2.67 -21.82 17.59
N ASP A 176 3.61 -20.89 17.41
CA ASP A 176 4.10 -20.01 18.47
C ASP A 176 3.02 -19.06 19.00
N PHE A 177 2.02 -18.67 18.21
CA PHE A 177 0.88 -17.90 18.74
C PHE A 177 0.19 -18.59 19.92
N ILE A 178 0.25 -19.92 19.98
CA ILE A 178 -0.39 -20.73 21.02
C ILE A 178 0.62 -21.23 22.06
N GLU A 179 1.76 -21.75 21.60
CA GLU A 179 2.74 -22.42 22.47
C GLU A 179 3.77 -21.45 23.07
N HIS A 180 4.09 -20.36 22.34
CA HIS A 180 5.13 -19.40 22.74
C HIS A 180 4.65 -17.93 22.60
N PRO A 181 3.48 -17.56 23.18
CA PRO A 181 2.85 -16.25 22.94
C PRO A 181 3.73 -15.06 23.37
N GLU A 182 4.58 -15.22 24.40
CA GLU A 182 5.49 -14.17 24.84
C GLU A 182 6.59 -13.92 23.78
N PHE A 183 7.14 -14.97 23.19
CA PHE A 183 8.10 -14.83 22.09
C PHE A 183 7.48 -14.09 20.90
N VAL A 184 6.23 -14.43 20.53
CA VAL A 184 5.54 -13.73 19.43
C VAL A 184 5.38 -12.24 19.75
N ARG A 185 5.01 -11.88 20.98
CA ARG A 185 4.92 -10.46 21.39
C ARG A 185 6.27 -9.77 21.30
N ASP A 186 7.33 -10.39 21.81
CA ASP A 186 8.69 -9.83 21.77
C ASP A 186 9.18 -9.64 20.32
N LEU A 187 8.90 -10.61 19.44
CA LEU A 187 9.26 -10.54 18.02
C LEU A 187 8.53 -9.40 17.31
N LEU A 188 7.20 -9.33 17.46
CA LEU A 188 6.40 -8.29 16.84
C LEU A 188 6.75 -6.90 17.37
N GLU A 189 7.04 -6.78 18.67
CA GLU A 189 7.50 -5.55 19.30
C GLU A 189 8.83 -5.09 18.72
N ALA A 190 9.82 -5.99 18.62
CA ALA A 190 11.13 -5.68 18.05
C ALA A 190 11.05 -5.24 16.57
N ILE A 191 10.16 -5.90 15.78
CA ILE A 191 9.91 -5.50 14.40
C ILE A 191 9.23 -4.13 14.35
N ALA A 192 8.25 -3.88 15.22
CA ALA A 192 7.57 -2.58 15.28
C ALA A 192 8.52 -1.44 15.62
N GLU A 193 9.42 -1.62 16.60
CA GLU A 193 10.46 -0.64 16.94
C GLU A 193 11.38 -0.35 15.75
N TRP A 194 11.76 -1.39 15.00
CA TRP A 194 12.56 -1.22 13.79
C TRP A 194 11.83 -0.37 12.74
N ASN A 195 10.54 -0.66 12.48
CA ASN A 195 9.71 0.09 11.54
C ASN A 195 9.48 1.53 12.01
N ILE A 196 9.23 1.74 13.30
CA ILE A 196 9.07 3.08 13.90
C ILE A 196 10.30 3.93 13.63
N ALA A 197 11.49 3.39 13.91
CA ALA A 197 12.74 4.12 13.68
C ALA A 197 12.93 4.49 12.19
N GLN A 198 12.57 3.61 11.27
CA GLN A 198 12.65 3.88 9.84
C GLN A 198 11.63 4.93 9.39
N VAL A 199 10.39 4.86 9.89
CA VAL A 199 9.35 5.85 9.59
C VAL A 199 9.70 7.22 10.16
N GLU A 200 10.21 7.30 11.39
CA GLU A 200 10.66 8.55 12.00
C GLU A 200 11.75 9.24 11.16
N GLU A 201 12.65 8.47 10.56
CA GLU A 201 13.64 9.00 9.61
C GLU A 201 12.96 9.47 8.32
N ALA A 202 12.04 8.67 7.75
CA ALA A 202 11.30 9.03 6.54
C ALA A 202 10.46 10.31 6.71
N LEU A 203 9.93 10.55 7.91
CA LEU A 203 9.12 11.73 8.24
C LEU A 203 9.93 13.05 8.21
N LYS A 204 11.25 13.00 8.16
CA LYS A 204 12.09 14.19 7.96
C LYS A 204 12.07 14.70 6.53
N TYR A 205 11.64 13.87 5.58
CA TYR A 205 11.47 14.23 4.17
C TYR A 205 10.05 14.75 3.89
N ASP A 206 9.87 15.39 2.72
CA ASP A 206 8.54 15.89 2.30
C ASP A 206 7.67 14.77 1.75
N ILE A 207 7.31 13.81 2.63
CA ILE A 207 6.36 12.74 2.33
C ILE A 207 4.95 13.13 2.76
N ASP A 208 3.92 12.58 2.11
CA ASP A 208 2.51 12.79 2.44
C ASP A 208 1.95 11.64 3.28
N CYS A 209 2.43 10.43 3.05
CA CYS A 209 1.85 9.20 3.56
C CYS A 209 2.95 8.20 3.92
N ALA A 210 2.76 7.45 5.01
CA ALA A 210 3.47 6.20 5.23
C ALA A 210 2.56 5.03 4.84
N TYR A 211 3.16 4.02 4.23
CA TYR A 211 2.49 2.84 3.70
C TYR A 211 3.16 1.57 4.22
N PHE A 212 2.39 0.74 4.91
CA PHE A 212 2.85 -0.52 5.46
C PHE A 212 2.25 -1.68 4.69
N GLY A 213 3.10 -2.55 4.16
CA GLY A 213 2.70 -3.82 3.56
C GLY A 213 2.74 -4.93 4.60
N ASP A 214 1.62 -5.64 4.79
CA ASP A 214 1.52 -6.73 5.76
C ASP A 214 0.33 -7.63 5.45
N ASP A 215 0.57 -8.77 4.83
CA ASP A 215 -0.47 -9.65 4.30
C ASP A 215 -1.10 -10.53 5.39
N TRP A 216 -2.29 -10.14 5.84
CA TRP A 216 -3.07 -10.89 6.85
C TRP A 216 -4.14 -11.80 6.27
N GLY A 217 -4.60 -11.48 5.05
CA GLY A 217 -5.72 -12.14 4.41
C GLY A 217 -5.33 -13.35 3.56
N GLN A 218 -6.33 -14.13 3.24
CA GLN A 218 -6.32 -15.19 2.24
C GLN A 218 -7.64 -15.16 1.46
N GLN A 219 -7.93 -16.16 0.63
CA GLN A 219 -9.15 -16.18 -0.20
C GLN A 219 -10.46 -16.28 0.61
N ARG A 220 -10.41 -16.59 1.90
CA ARG A 220 -11.59 -16.80 2.76
C ARG A 220 -11.37 -16.24 4.17
N GLY A 221 -11.02 -14.96 4.28
CA GLY A 221 -10.78 -14.30 5.55
C GLY A 221 -9.32 -14.31 5.99
N LEU A 222 -9.08 -14.05 7.26
CA LEU A 222 -7.74 -13.87 7.83
C LEU A 222 -7.00 -15.20 8.02
N GLN A 223 -5.69 -15.19 7.80
CA GLN A 223 -4.81 -16.36 8.00
C GLN A 223 -4.83 -16.86 9.44
N MET A 224 -4.77 -15.94 10.41
CA MET A 224 -4.76 -16.24 11.85
C MET A 224 -6.12 -16.05 12.53
N GLY A 225 -7.12 -15.54 11.79
CA GLY A 225 -8.41 -15.13 12.34
C GLY A 225 -8.36 -13.82 13.14
N PRO A 226 -9.55 -13.17 13.36
CA PRO A 226 -9.61 -11.84 13.95
C PRO A 226 -9.22 -11.79 15.42
N GLY A 227 -9.36 -12.90 16.15
CA GLY A 227 -8.99 -12.99 17.56
C GLY A 227 -7.49 -12.83 17.78
N LEU A 228 -6.69 -13.65 17.10
CA LEU A 228 -5.22 -13.56 17.18
C LEU A 228 -4.69 -12.25 16.58
N TRP A 229 -5.30 -11.78 15.47
CA TRP A 229 -4.92 -10.49 14.90
C TRP A 229 -5.08 -9.35 15.93
N ARG A 230 -6.24 -9.27 16.62
CA ARG A 230 -6.49 -8.24 17.64
C ARG A 230 -5.59 -8.38 18.86
N GLU A 231 -5.25 -9.62 19.24
CA GLU A 231 -4.41 -9.89 20.40
C GLU A 231 -2.92 -9.60 20.15
N PHE A 232 -2.39 -9.99 18.98
CA PHE A 232 -0.95 -9.96 18.72
C PHE A 232 -0.54 -8.87 17.73
N ILE A 233 -1.26 -8.71 16.60
CA ILE A 233 -0.84 -7.81 15.53
C ILE A 233 -1.25 -6.37 15.83
N ARG A 234 -2.54 -6.16 16.20
CA ARG A 234 -3.09 -4.82 16.43
C ARG A 234 -2.25 -3.96 17.39
N PRO A 235 -1.78 -4.43 18.56
CA PRO A 235 -1.04 -3.57 19.49
C PRO A 235 0.25 -3.00 18.92
N ALA A 236 1.03 -3.82 18.24
CA ALA A 236 2.28 -3.41 17.59
C ALA A 236 2.02 -2.50 16.38
N ALA A 237 1.06 -2.87 15.52
CA ALA A 237 0.64 -2.05 14.37
C ALA A 237 0.13 -0.67 14.81
N GLU A 238 -0.68 -0.59 15.86
CA GLU A 238 -1.21 0.68 16.38
C GLU A 238 -0.11 1.63 16.85
N ARG A 239 0.98 1.11 17.42
CA ARG A 239 2.16 1.91 17.77
C ARG A 239 2.83 2.49 16.54
N MET A 240 3.05 1.68 15.50
CA MET A 240 3.61 2.12 14.22
C MET A 240 2.74 3.22 13.58
N TYR A 241 1.43 3.00 13.52
CA TYR A 241 0.47 3.92 12.90
C TYR A 241 0.34 5.24 13.67
N ARG A 242 0.45 5.19 14.98
CA ARG A 242 0.41 6.38 15.85
C ARG A 242 1.50 7.38 15.50
N VAL A 243 2.74 6.94 15.25
CA VAL A 243 3.86 7.83 14.87
C VAL A 243 3.53 8.61 13.60
N VAL A 244 2.95 7.95 12.60
CA VAL A 244 2.53 8.61 11.34
C VAL A 244 1.44 9.66 11.59
N ARG A 245 0.43 9.31 12.39
CA ARG A 245 -0.70 10.18 12.72
C ARG A 245 -0.27 11.39 13.55
N GLU A 246 0.60 11.20 14.54
CA GLU A 246 1.13 12.29 15.38
C GLU A 246 1.96 13.27 14.56
N ALA A 247 2.63 12.79 13.50
CA ALA A 247 3.32 13.64 12.52
C ALA A 247 2.37 14.35 11.53
N GLY A 248 1.05 14.12 11.63
CA GLY A 248 0.05 14.70 10.73
C GLY A 248 0.14 14.22 9.28
N ARG A 249 0.63 13.01 9.07
CA ARG A 249 0.71 12.36 7.76
C ARG A 249 -0.42 11.35 7.58
N TYR A 250 -0.74 11.04 6.31
CA TYR A 250 -1.68 9.99 6.00
C TYR A 250 -1.08 8.61 6.22
N LEU A 251 -1.96 7.66 6.49
CA LEU A 251 -1.64 6.26 6.70
C LEU A 251 -2.31 5.41 5.64
N MET A 252 -1.55 4.55 4.98
CA MET A 252 -2.03 3.55 4.04
C MET A 252 -1.46 2.19 4.43
N ILE A 253 -2.22 1.13 4.19
CA ILE A 253 -1.76 -0.25 4.34
C ILE A 253 -1.99 -1.05 3.06
N HIS A 254 -1.14 -2.05 2.87
CA HIS A 254 -1.35 -3.15 1.94
C HIS A 254 -1.59 -4.43 2.73
N SER A 255 -2.65 -5.14 2.37
CA SER A 255 -2.86 -6.50 2.84
C SER A 255 -3.65 -7.29 1.81
N CYS A 256 -3.00 -8.25 1.18
CA CYS A 256 -3.65 -9.16 0.24
C CYS A 256 -4.71 -10.02 0.93
N GLY A 257 -5.67 -10.50 0.12
CA GLY A 257 -6.74 -11.39 0.58
C GLY A 257 -7.94 -10.67 1.18
N ASP A 258 -8.82 -11.46 1.77
CA ASP A 258 -10.04 -10.98 2.41
C ASP A 258 -9.74 -10.54 3.85
N VAL A 259 -9.77 -9.24 4.07
CA VAL A 259 -9.52 -8.59 5.38
C VAL A 259 -10.64 -7.61 5.76
N ASP A 260 -11.78 -7.66 5.10
CA ASP A 260 -12.84 -6.66 5.24
C ASP A 260 -13.42 -6.60 6.66
N GLU A 261 -13.34 -7.70 7.41
CA GLU A 261 -13.74 -7.77 8.82
C GLU A 261 -12.87 -6.89 9.76
N LEU A 262 -11.70 -6.42 9.30
CA LEU A 262 -10.80 -5.55 10.07
C LEU A 262 -10.99 -4.07 9.78
N PHE A 263 -11.76 -3.66 8.77
CA PHE A 263 -11.79 -2.26 8.34
C PHE A 263 -12.26 -1.30 9.42
N ASP A 264 -13.20 -1.68 10.27
CA ASP A 264 -13.62 -0.82 11.38
C ASP A 264 -12.51 -0.70 12.45
N ASP A 265 -11.78 -1.78 12.78
CA ASP A 265 -10.59 -1.75 13.65
C ASP A 265 -9.50 -0.82 13.06
N LEU A 266 -9.21 -0.96 11.76
CA LEU A 266 -8.18 -0.18 11.06
C LEU A 266 -8.53 1.31 10.99
N ILE A 267 -9.80 1.64 10.79
CA ILE A 267 -10.29 3.03 10.84
C ILE A 267 -10.12 3.62 12.24
N GLU A 268 -10.39 2.86 13.30
CA GLU A 268 -10.13 3.28 14.69
C GLU A 268 -8.64 3.55 14.92
N MET A 269 -7.76 2.74 14.35
CA MET A 269 -6.32 2.93 14.38
C MET A 269 -5.84 4.10 13.51
N GLY A 270 -6.72 4.70 12.69
CA GLY A 270 -6.50 5.90 11.90
C GLY A 270 -6.09 5.67 10.45
N LEU A 271 -6.41 4.51 9.89
CA LEU A 271 -6.18 4.21 8.48
C LEU A 271 -6.96 5.19 7.57
N ASN A 272 -6.29 5.75 6.57
CA ASN A 272 -6.88 6.62 5.57
C ASN A 272 -7.17 5.90 4.25
N CYS A 273 -6.32 4.95 3.85
CA CYS A 273 -6.46 4.24 2.59
C CYS A 273 -6.04 2.77 2.71
N PHE A 274 -6.82 1.88 2.12
CA PHE A 274 -6.55 0.45 2.05
C PHE A 274 -6.16 0.03 0.62
N ASN A 275 -5.15 -0.82 0.50
CA ASN A 275 -4.62 -1.45 -0.71
C ASN A 275 -4.24 -2.91 -0.41
N PRO A 276 -4.23 -3.86 -1.35
CA PRO A 276 -4.86 -3.79 -2.65
C PRO A 276 -6.34 -4.14 -2.50
N PHE A 277 -7.18 -3.50 -3.27
CA PHE A 277 -8.62 -3.74 -3.17
C PHE A 277 -9.04 -4.81 -4.17
N GLN A 278 -9.05 -6.09 -3.72
CA GLN A 278 -9.20 -7.26 -4.59
C GLN A 278 -10.67 -7.66 -4.82
N PRO A 279 -11.19 -7.58 -6.06
CA PRO A 279 -12.59 -7.91 -6.35
C PRO A 279 -12.91 -9.41 -6.26
N GLU A 280 -11.89 -10.27 -6.25
CA GLU A 280 -12.06 -11.72 -6.12
C GLU A 280 -12.50 -12.17 -4.73
N VAL A 281 -12.21 -11.35 -3.71
CA VAL A 281 -12.41 -11.69 -2.30
C VAL A 281 -13.25 -10.67 -1.54
N MET A 282 -13.43 -9.46 -2.10
CA MET A 282 -14.17 -8.36 -1.48
C MET A 282 -15.24 -7.79 -2.41
N ASP A 283 -16.43 -7.44 -1.90
CA ASP A 283 -17.43 -6.69 -2.66
C ASP A 283 -17.03 -5.21 -2.76
N VAL A 284 -16.24 -4.91 -3.81
CA VAL A 284 -15.70 -3.59 -4.09
C VAL A 284 -16.77 -2.50 -4.06
N ALA A 285 -17.90 -2.74 -4.72
CA ALA A 285 -18.96 -1.74 -4.82
C ALA A 285 -19.66 -1.48 -3.47
N ALA A 286 -19.92 -2.53 -2.71
CA ALA A 286 -20.53 -2.41 -1.39
C ALA A 286 -19.60 -1.70 -0.41
N LEU A 287 -18.31 -2.04 -0.40
CA LEU A 287 -17.31 -1.49 0.53
C LEU A 287 -17.01 -0.01 0.24
N ILE A 288 -16.86 0.40 -1.01
CA ILE A 288 -16.71 1.82 -1.38
C ILE A 288 -17.91 2.64 -0.87
N ARG A 289 -19.15 2.12 -1.03
CA ARG A 289 -20.34 2.83 -0.53
C ARG A 289 -20.41 2.87 0.99
N LYS A 290 -20.10 1.75 1.67
CA LYS A 290 -20.17 1.61 3.13
C LYS A 290 -19.18 2.53 3.84
N TYR A 291 -17.98 2.65 3.32
CA TYR A 291 -16.89 3.36 4.00
C TYR A 291 -16.59 4.75 3.41
N ARG A 292 -17.38 5.22 2.44
CA ARG A 292 -17.21 6.55 1.83
C ARG A 292 -17.08 7.65 2.89
N GLY A 293 -16.03 8.48 2.76
CA GLY A 293 -15.70 9.55 3.72
C GLY A 293 -15.08 9.08 5.04
N ARG A 294 -14.86 7.76 5.20
CA ARG A 294 -14.18 7.16 6.37
C ARG A 294 -12.91 6.44 6.00
N LEU A 295 -12.90 5.75 4.87
CA LEU A 295 -11.77 4.98 4.34
C LEU A 295 -11.74 5.11 2.82
N ALA A 296 -10.58 5.39 2.26
CA ALA A 296 -10.34 5.32 0.84
C ALA A 296 -9.84 3.92 0.44
N PHE A 297 -10.08 3.55 -0.83
CA PHE A 297 -9.66 2.28 -1.39
C PHE A 297 -8.78 2.52 -2.62
N PHE A 298 -7.71 1.75 -2.74
CA PHE A 298 -6.74 1.83 -3.82
C PHE A 298 -6.54 0.44 -4.43
N GLY A 299 -6.97 0.23 -5.68
CA GLY A 299 -6.97 -1.06 -6.36
C GLY A 299 -8.25 -1.28 -7.17
N GLY A 300 -8.78 -2.50 -7.17
CA GLY A 300 -10.13 -2.80 -7.64
C GLY A 300 -10.23 -3.44 -9.00
N LEU A 301 -9.31 -3.22 -9.97
CA LEU A 301 -9.35 -3.91 -11.25
C LEU A 301 -8.73 -5.30 -11.14
N SER A 302 -9.49 -6.33 -11.55
CA SER A 302 -9.11 -7.72 -11.39
C SER A 302 -7.80 -8.08 -12.09
N THR A 303 -6.80 -8.51 -11.32
CA THR A 303 -5.54 -9.08 -11.80
C THR A 303 -5.57 -10.61 -11.93
N GLN A 304 -6.64 -11.25 -11.45
CA GLN A 304 -6.79 -12.71 -11.51
C GLN A 304 -7.77 -13.18 -12.59
N LYS A 305 -8.60 -12.28 -13.14
CA LYS A 305 -9.62 -12.62 -14.15
C LYS A 305 -9.60 -11.66 -15.33
N THR A 306 -10.01 -10.41 -15.14
CA THR A 306 -10.30 -9.50 -16.27
C THR A 306 -9.01 -9.07 -16.97
N LEU A 307 -7.98 -8.64 -16.25
CA LEU A 307 -6.73 -8.24 -16.89
C LEU A 307 -6.05 -9.39 -17.65
N PRO A 308 -5.85 -10.61 -17.08
CA PRO A 308 -5.14 -11.68 -17.79
C PRO A 308 -6.00 -12.39 -18.85
N TYR A 309 -7.32 -12.53 -18.66
CA TYR A 309 -8.15 -13.43 -19.44
C TYR A 309 -9.33 -12.74 -20.14
N GLY A 310 -9.66 -11.51 -19.79
CA GLY A 310 -10.70 -10.73 -20.43
C GLY A 310 -10.24 -10.14 -21.78
N SER A 311 -11.19 -9.65 -22.56
CA SER A 311 -10.93 -8.82 -23.74
C SER A 311 -10.63 -7.37 -23.33
N PRO A 312 -10.01 -6.56 -24.21
CA PRO A 312 -9.85 -5.13 -23.99
C PRO A 312 -11.18 -4.38 -23.72
N ALA A 313 -12.29 -4.88 -24.25
CA ALA A 313 -13.62 -4.31 -24.03
C ALA A 313 -14.09 -4.56 -22.58
N GLU A 314 -13.93 -5.76 -22.07
CA GLU A 314 -14.27 -6.11 -20.68
C GLU A 314 -13.38 -5.36 -19.67
N VAL A 315 -12.09 -5.18 -19.97
CA VAL A 315 -11.20 -4.34 -19.16
C VAL A 315 -11.68 -2.89 -19.10
N ARG A 316 -12.11 -2.33 -20.26
CA ARG A 316 -12.68 -0.98 -20.29
C ARG A 316 -13.96 -0.87 -19.47
N GLU A 317 -14.88 -1.82 -19.64
CA GLU A 317 -16.14 -1.85 -18.90
C GLU A 317 -15.92 -1.90 -17.38
N GLU A 318 -15.02 -2.77 -16.90
CA GLU A 318 -14.70 -2.86 -15.46
C GLU A 318 -14.04 -1.57 -14.96
N ALA A 319 -13.08 -1.01 -15.68
CA ALA A 319 -12.43 0.24 -15.32
C ALA A 319 -13.39 1.43 -15.27
N GLU A 320 -14.29 1.56 -16.26
CA GLU A 320 -15.34 2.59 -16.31
C GLU A 320 -16.33 2.44 -15.16
N HIS A 321 -16.70 1.20 -14.81
CA HIS A 321 -17.53 0.91 -13.64
C HIS A 321 -16.86 1.37 -12.34
N LEU A 322 -15.59 1.05 -12.15
CA LEU A 322 -14.81 1.47 -10.97
C LEU A 322 -14.68 3.00 -10.89
N ILE A 323 -14.43 3.68 -12.02
CA ILE A 323 -14.42 5.14 -12.09
C ILE A 323 -15.78 5.71 -11.68
N SER A 324 -16.88 5.12 -12.16
CA SER A 324 -18.24 5.52 -11.78
C SER A 324 -18.48 5.41 -10.28
N LEU A 325 -18.04 4.32 -9.64
CA LEU A 325 -18.13 4.13 -8.19
C LEU A 325 -17.27 5.15 -7.41
N GLY A 326 -16.06 5.40 -7.91
CA GLY A 326 -15.08 6.31 -7.28
C GLY A 326 -15.37 7.80 -7.51
N GLY A 327 -16.24 8.15 -8.47
CA GLY A 327 -16.54 9.54 -8.83
C GLY A 327 -17.15 10.39 -7.72
N GLU A 328 -17.66 9.77 -6.68
CA GLU A 328 -18.15 10.43 -5.46
C GLU A 328 -17.08 10.55 -4.35
N GLY A 329 -15.85 10.14 -4.60
CA GLY A 329 -14.72 10.17 -3.66
C GLY A 329 -14.43 8.83 -2.96
N GLY A 330 -13.32 8.80 -2.22
CA GLY A 330 -12.88 7.64 -1.44
C GLY A 330 -12.29 6.50 -2.29
N TYR A 331 -11.80 6.79 -3.51
CA TYR A 331 -11.28 5.74 -4.38
C TYR A 331 -10.14 6.23 -5.28
N ILE A 332 -9.14 5.37 -5.46
CA ILE A 332 -8.01 5.52 -6.38
C ILE A 332 -8.00 4.30 -7.30
N LEU A 333 -8.11 4.54 -8.60
CA LEU A 333 -8.13 3.49 -9.62
C LEU A 333 -6.75 2.85 -9.76
N SER A 334 -6.71 1.53 -9.65
CA SER A 334 -5.49 0.74 -9.80
C SER A 334 -5.83 -0.71 -10.13
N PRO A 335 -4.89 -1.48 -10.68
CA PRO A 335 -5.01 -2.93 -10.62
C PRO A 335 -5.05 -3.39 -9.16
N ALA A 336 -5.70 -4.51 -8.91
CA ALA A 336 -5.85 -5.10 -7.57
C ALA A 336 -4.53 -5.64 -6.98
N HIS A 337 -3.45 -5.59 -7.73
CA HIS A 337 -2.06 -5.86 -7.36
C HIS A 337 -1.14 -5.37 -8.47
N GLY A 338 0.17 -5.48 -8.34
CA GLY A 338 1.08 -5.29 -9.46
C GLY A 338 0.68 -6.16 -10.65
N VAL A 339 0.52 -5.56 -11.83
CA VAL A 339 0.11 -6.30 -13.05
C VAL A 339 1.14 -7.34 -13.40
N PRO A 340 0.78 -8.65 -13.45
CA PRO A 340 1.74 -9.71 -13.74
C PRO A 340 2.10 -9.80 -15.24
N GLY A 341 3.21 -10.49 -15.51
CA GLY A 341 3.77 -10.59 -16.87
C GLY A 341 2.95 -11.40 -17.87
N ASP A 342 1.97 -12.17 -17.44
CA ASP A 342 1.07 -12.94 -18.31
C ASP A 342 -0.08 -12.09 -18.90
N VAL A 343 -0.34 -10.90 -18.34
CA VAL A 343 -1.36 -9.99 -18.86
C VAL A 343 -1.04 -9.55 -20.29
N PRO A 344 -2.01 -9.64 -21.24
CA PRO A 344 -1.85 -9.14 -22.60
C PRO A 344 -1.60 -7.63 -22.64
N LEU A 345 -0.69 -7.19 -23.52
CA LEU A 345 -0.37 -5.77 -23.69
C LEU A 345 -1.60 -4.92 -24.00
N GLU A 346 -2.48 -5.41 -24.88
CA GLU A 346 -3.72 -4.73 -25.25
C GLU A 346 -4.66 -4.48 -24.06
N ASN A 347 -4.67 -5.35 -23.08
CA ASN A 347 -5.45 -5.20 -21.85
C ASN A 347 -4.84 -4.13 -20.93
N MET A 348 -3.51 -4.12 -20.78
CA MET A 348 -2.82 -3.06 -20.06
C MET A 348 -3.07 -1.68 -20.69
N LEU A 349 -2.97 -1.58 -22.02
CA LEU A 349 -3.22 -0.34 -22.75
C LEU A 349 -4.68 0.10 -22.65
N ALA A 350 -5.64 -0.85 -22.73
CA ALA A 350 -7.06 -0.55 -22.57
C ALA A 350 -7.36 0.08 -21.20
N PHE A 351 -6.72 -0.43 -20.14
CA PHE A 351 -6.86 0.12 -18.78
C PHE A 351 -6.27 1.52 -18.65
N ILE A 352 -5.05 1.72 -19.15
CA ILE A 352 -4.36 3.02 -19.13
C ILE A 352 -5.18 4.07 -19.91
N ASP A 353 -5.68 3.71 -21.09
CA ASP A 353 -6.50 4.59 -21.92
C ASP A 353 -7.76 5.08 -21.21
N VAL A 354 -8.48 4.19 -20.50
CA VAL A 354 -9.70 4.55 -19.77
C VAL A 354 -9.37 5.53 -18.63
N ALA A 355 -8.34 5.27 -17.87
CA ALA A 355 -7.91 6.15 -16.80
C ALA A 355 -7.58 7.57 -17.32
N GLN A 356 -6.82 7.66 -18.42
CA GLN A 356 -6.41 8.93 -19.04
C GLN A 356 -7.53 9.57 -19.91
N ALA A 357 -8.63 8.86 -20.19
CA ALA A 357 -9.75 9.38 -20.97
C ALA A 357 -10.76 10.17 -20.14
N GLN A 358 -10.67 10.18 -18.81
CA GLN A 358 -11.62 10.85 -17.95
C GLN A 358 -11.79 12.35 -18.32
N PRO A 359 -13.03 12.89 -18.43
CA PRO A 359 -13.26 14.26 -18.86
C PRO A 359 -12.53 15.31 -18.00
N GLY A 360 -12.63 15.22 -16.68
CA GLY A 360 -11.99 16.13 -15.74
C GLY A 360 -10.46 16.15 -15.81
N TYR A 361 -9.84 15.06 -16.27
CA TYR A 361 -8.40 14.99 -16.51
C TYR A 361 -8.01 15.62 -17.84
N ARG A 362 -8.72 15.30 -18.95
CA ARG A 362 -8.42 15.82 -20.30
C ARG A 362 -8.55 17.35 -20.39
N GLU A 363 -9.51 17.92 -19.68
CA GLU A 363 -9.70 19.39 -19.63
C GLU A 363 -8.54 20.13 -18.98
N ARG A 364 -7.75 19.47 -18.15
CA ARG A 364 -6.60 20.04 -17.43
C ARG A 364 -5.28 19.93 -18.20
N ARG A 365 -5.20 19.06 -19.19
CA ARG A 365 -4.03 18.92 -20.07
C ARG A 365 -4.08 19.87 -21.27
N ARG A 366 -5.20 20.54 -21.51
CA ARG A 366 -5.35 21.59 -22.54
C ARG A 366 -5.04 22.97 -21.96
#